data_7943520bf32b9a3a7ada371511acc03f
#
_entry.id   7943520bf32b9a3a7ada371511acc03f
#
_cell.length_a   1.000
_cell.length_b   1.000
_cell.length_c   1.000
_cell.angle_alpha   90.00
_cell.angle_beta   90.00
_cell.angle_gamma   90.00
#
_symmetry.space_group_name_H-M   'P 1'
#
loop_
_entity.id
_entity.type
_entity.pdbx_description
1 polymer ?
#
loop_
_entity_poly.entity_id
_entity_poly.type
_entity_poly.pdbx_seq_one_letter_code
_entity_poly.pdbx_strand_id
1 'polypeptide(L)'
;PVATDIAFALAILAIFGRGLPPAARTFLMTLAVADDLGGIIVIAVFFAGGVNFGWLGGAIALVAAFGFLTAKRITHWWFLWPLAVLAWYCMHMSGVHATIAGVALGMVVPTGQRKSEPEPMTHRFTEKLSFASNGAVLPIFAFFAAGVDIVDSGGFGKMLTDPVSVGIYLGLPVGKCIGIFGGVWIMTRFLRLRLGAGVDLADIFPISLVAGIGFTVSLLIAQLSFPADSPHEPHSRVAVIFGTLLSILLGAIALRRRLSHPVRGPKGQPGMRHDDQMRHSPDQGRRSSFHGDMR
;
A
#
# COMPACT_ATOMS: atom_id res chain seq x y z
N PRO A 1 11.15 2.98 -10.96
CA PRO A 1 10.72 3.20 -9.57
C PRO A 1 9.28 3.76 -9.52
N VAL A 2 8.28 2.97 -9.93
CA VAL A 2 6.88 3.45 -9.99
C VAL A 2 6.11 3.01 -8.74
N ALA A 3 6.31 1.80 -8.23
CA ALA A 3 5.54 1.22 -7.15
C ALA A 3 6.13 1.50 -5.76
N THR A 4 5.27 1.44 -4.74
CA THR A 4 5.60 1.59 -3.32
C THR A 4 5.34 0.26 -2.60
N ASP A 5 6.32 -0.27 -1.88
CA ASP A 5 6.11 -1.45 -1.04
C ASP A 5 5.36 -1.07 0.23
N ILE A 6 4.04 -1.36 0.23
CA ILE A 6 3.13 -0.98 1.33
C ILE A 6 3.58 -1.59 2.66
N ALA A 7 4.00 -2.86 2.67
CA ALA A 7 4.35 -3.56 3.88
C ALA A 7 5.56 -2.92 4.58
N PHE A 8 6.64 -2.68 3.82
CA PHE A 8 7.83 -2.01 4.33
C PHE A 8 7.57 -0.54 4.69
N ALA A 9 6.83 0.19 3.83
CA ALA A 9 6.51 1.60 4.08
C ALA A 9 5.69 1.78 5.35
N LEU A 10 4.67 0.95 5.58
CA LEU A 10 3.87 0.97 6.81
C LEU A 10 4.67 0.54 8.04
N ALA A 11 5.59 -0.42 7.91
CA ALA A 11 6.47 -0.82 9.02
C ALA A 11 7.36 0.36 9.46
N ILE A 12 7.99 1.06 8.52
CA ILE A 12 8.80 2.25 8.80
C ILE A 12 7.95 3.35 9.43
N LEU A 13 6.74 3.58 8.91
CA LEU A 13 5.82 4.56 9.48
C LEU A 13 5.33 4.17 10.89
N ALA A 14 5.14 2.88 11.16
CA ALA A 14 4.77 2.39 12.48
C ALA A 14 5.88 2.58 13.52
N ILE A 15 7.15 2.44 13.11
CA ILE A 15 8.31 2.58 14.00
C ILE A 15 8.65 4.05 14.23
N PHE A 16 8.77 4.84 13.15
CA PHE A 16 9.29 6.20 13.20
C PHE A 16 8.21 7.29 13.14
N GLY A 17 6.98 6.95 12.73
CA GLY A 17 5.87 7.89 12.52
C GLY A 17 4.79 7.85 13.61
N ARG A 18 5.10 7.43 14.85
CA ARG A 18 4.11 7.25 15.93
C ARG A 18 3.33 8.51 16.32
N GLY A 19 3.84 9.68 16.00
CA GLY A 19 3.18 10.97 16.27
C GLY A 19 2.41 11.56 15.09
N LEU A 20 2.37 10.90 13.93
CA LEU A 20 1.64 11.37 12.76
C LEU A 20 0.14 11.13 12.90
N PRO A 21 -0.69 12.05 12.32
CA PRO A 21 -2.15 11.87 12.27
C PRO A 21 -2.54 10.56 11.57
N PRO A 22 -3.62 9.89 11.96
CA PRO A 22 -4.12 8.69 11.27
C PRO A 22 -4.35 8.92 9.77
N ALA A 23 -4.78 10.12 9.38
CA ALA A 23 -4.98 10.51 7.99
C ALA A 23 -3.69 10.42 7.15
N ALA A 24 -2.51 10.61 7.74
CA ALA A 24 -1.22 10.45 7.08
C ALA A 24 -0.95 8.99 6.68
N ARG A 25 -1.34 8.03 7.52
CA ARG A 25 -1.26 6.60 7.22
C ARG A 25 -2.23 6.23 6.09
N THR A 26 -3.47 6.71 6.19
CA THR A 26 -4.47 6.49 5.14
C THR A 26 -4.01 7.07 3.81
N PHE A 27 -3.40 8.27 3.82
CA PHE A 27 -2.82 8.87 2.62
C PHE A 27 -1.74 7.99 2.00
N LEU A 28 -0.77 7.49 2.79
CA LEU A 28 0.28 6.61 2.30
C LEU A 28 -0.29 5.30 1.71
N MET A 29 -1.26 4.69 2.40
CA MET A 29 -1.92 3.47 1.91
C MET A 29 -2.64 3.70 0.58
N THR A 30 -3.41 4.78 0.47
CA THR A 30 -4.14 5.12 -0.76
C THR A 30 -3.17 5.42 -1.91
N LEU A 31 -2.10 6.17 -1.62
CA LEU A 31 -1.06 6.49 -2.58
C LEU A 31 -0.37 5.21 -3.10
N ALA A 32 0.01 4.31 -2.18
CA ALA A 32 0.69 3.08 -2.55
C ALA A 32 -0.21 2.16 -3.41
N VAL A 33 -1.50 2.06 -3.11
CA VAL A 33 -2.46 1.32 -3.96
C VAL A 33 -2.57 1.96 -5.35
N ALA A 34 -2.59 3.29 -5.44
CA ALA A 34 -2.63 4.00 -6.73
C ALA A 34 -1.33 3.79 -7.53
N ASP A 35 -0.18 3.84 -6.87
CA ASP A 35 1.13 3.57 -7.46
C ASP A 35 1.23 2.13 -7.98
N ASP A 36 0.79 1.15 -7.20
CA ASP A 36 0.82 -0.26 -7.59
C ASP A 36 -0.09 -0.51 -8.80
N LEU A 37 -1.29 0.09 -8.81
CA LEU A 37 -2.18 0.04 -9.97
C LEU A 37 -1.54 0.68 -11.21
N GLY A 38 -0.89 1.83 -11.03
CA GLY A 38 -0.12 2.49 -12.08
C GLY A 38 1.01 1.61 -12.62
N GLY A 39 1.76 0.96 -11.73
CA GLY A 39 2.81 0.00 -12.07
C GLY A 39 2.28 -1.19 -12.89
N ILE A 40 1.16 -1.75 -12.49
CA ILE A 40 0.51 -2.86 -13.20
C ILE A 40 0.04 -2.42 -14.59
N ILE A 41 -0.52 -1.22 -14.74
CA ILE A 41 -0.92 -0.67 -16.03
C ILE A 41 0.30 -0.51 -16.95
N VAL A 42 1.42 0.02 -16.43
CA VAL A 42 2.67 0.13 -17.18
C VAL A 42 3.15 -1.24 -17.64
N ILE A 43 3.18 -2.23 -16.75
CA ILE A 43 3.56 -3.60 -17.10
C ILE A 43 2.62 -4.16 -18.18
N ALA A 44 1.32 -3.96 -18.04
CA ALA A 44 0.33 -4.44 -19.00
C ALA A 44 0.48 -3.84 -20.40
N VAL A 45 0.84 -2.56 -20.48
CA VAL A 45 0.95 -1.84 -21.77
C VAL A 45 2.29 -2.09 -22.45
N PHE A 46 3.40 -2.06 -21.70
CA PHE A 46 4.74 -2.07 -22.27
C PHE A 46 5.38 -3.47 -22.32
N PHE A 47 4.95 -4.41 -21.48
CA PHE A 47 5.52 -5.75 -21.38
C PHE A 47 4.54 -6.87 -21.78
N ALA A 48 3.37 -6.53 -22.37
CA ALA A 48 2.51 -7.53 -22.96
C ALA A 48 3.17 -8.08 -24.24
N GLY A 49 3.38 -9.39 -24.28
CA GLY A 49 3.73 -10.10 -25.51
C GLY A 49 2.53 -10.19 -26.47
N GLY A 50 2.63 -10.96 -27.52
CA GLY A 50 1.47 -11.21 -28.41
C GLY A 50 0.29 -11.78 -27.61
N VAL A 51 -0.88 -11.11 -27.65
CA VAL A 51 -2.04 -11.50 -26.85
C VAL A 51 -2.80 -12.64 -27.52
N ASN A 52 -2.95 -13.76 -26.82
CA ASN A 52 -3.83 -14.86 -27.25
C ASN A 52 -5.23 -14.65 -26.67
N PHE A 53 -6.15 -14.20 -27.53
CA PHE A 53 -7.52 -13.87 -27.14
C PHE A 53 -8.32 -15.07 -26.61
N GLY A 54 -7.99 -16.30 -27.01
CA GLY A 54 -8.66 -17.51 -26.49
C GLY A 54 -8.37 -17.72 -24.99
N TRP A 55 -7.11 -17.66 -24.61
CA TRP A 55 -6.70 -17.75 -23.22
C TRP A 55 -7.16 -16.55 -22.39
N LEU A 56 -7.15 -15.36 -22.97
CA LEU A 56 -7.65 -14.15 -22.31
C LEU A 56 -9.17 -14.26 -22.04
N GLY A 57 -9.94 -14.74 -23.02
CA GLY A 57 -11.36 -15.03 -22.82
C GLY A 57 -11.63 -16.03 -21.71
N GLY A 58 -10.81 -17.09 -21.63
CA GLY A 58 -10.85 -18.06 -20.53
C GLY A 58 -10.56 -17.42 -19.17
N ALA A 59 -9.55 -16.58 -19.08
CA ALA A 59 -9.22 -15.84 -17.86
C ALA A 59 -10.36 -14.94 -17.40
N ILE A 60 -10.95 -14.18 -18.33
CA ILE A 60 -12.10 -13.29 -18.04
C ILE A 60 -13.31 -14.10 -17.57
N ALA A 61 -13.61 -15.22 -18.21
CA ALA A 61 -14.72 -16.10 -17.81
C ALA A 61 -14.53 -16.68 -16.39
N LEU A 62 -13.29 -17.06 -16.05
CA LEU A 62 -12.95 -17.57 -14.70
C LEU A 62 -13.02 -16.47 -13.63
N VAL A 63 -12.57 -15.25 -13.94
CA VAL A 63 -12.71 -14.08 -13.05
C VAL A 63 -14.20 -13.75 -12.85
N ALA A 64 -15.01 -13.78 -13.91
CA ALA A 64 -16.46 -13.56 -13.82
C ALA A 64 -17.15 -14.65 -12.98
N ALA A 65 -16.75 -15.92 -13.15
CA ALA A 65 -17.24 -17.03 -12.33
C ALA A 65 -16.86 -16.85 -10.84
N PHE A 66 -15.64 -16.41 -10.57
CA PHE A 66 -15.19 -16.10 -9.21
C PHE A 66 -16.02 -14.95 -8.60
N GLY A 67 -16.25 -13.88 -9.38
CA GLY A 67 -17.10 -12.76 -8.96
C GLY A 67 -18.55 -13.19 -8.70
N PHE A 68 -19.11 -14.06 -9.53
CA PHE A 68 -20.44 -14.61 -9.33
C PHE A 68 -20.55 -15.45 -8.04
N LEU A 69 -19.57 -16.31 -7.77
CA LEU A 69 -19.53 -17.12 -6.55
C LEU A 69 -19.42 -16.22 -5.30
N THR A 70 -18.53 -15.23 -5.34
CA THR A 70 -18.35 -14.28 -4.23
C THR A 70 -19.57 -13.39 -4.04
N ALA A 71 -20.25 -12.96 -5.12
CA ALA A 71 -21.52 -12.21 -5.06
C ALA A 71 -22.65 -13.04 -4.42
N LYS A 72 -22.67 -14.36 -4.67
CA LYS A 72 -23.57 -15.30 -3.97
C LYS A 72 -23.13 -15.65 -2.55
N ARG A 73 -21.99 -15.10 -2.08
CA ARG A 73 -21.41 -15.36 -0.75
C ARG A 73 -20.96 -16.81 -0.54
N ILE A 74 -20.62 -17.52 -1.62
CA ILE A 74 -19.99 -18.83 -1.56
C ILE A 74 -18.50 -18.59 -1.28
N THR A 75 -18.08 -18.73 -0.01
CA THR A 75 -16.70 -18.42 0.45
C THR A 75 -15.88 -19.67 0.73
N HIS A 76 -16.29 -20.80 0.21
CA HIS A 76 -15.55 -22.06 0.39
C HIS A 76 -14.23 -21.99 -0.39
N TRP A 77 -13.11 -21.98 0.33
CA TRP A 77 -11.77 -21.89 -0.23
C TRP A 77 -11.45 -23.01 -1.23
N TRP A 78 -12.02 -24.18 -1.06
CA TRP A 78 -11.87 -25.32 -1.98
C TRP A 78 -12.32 -25.03 -3.41
N PHE A 79 -13.27 -24.11 -3.60
CA PHE A 79 -13.72 -23.70 -4.94
C PHE A 79 -13.02 -22.43 -5.39
N LEU A 80 -12.78 -21.49 -4.49
CA LEU A 80 -12.20 -20.20 -4.83
C LEU A 80 -10.72 -20.30 -5.22
N TRP A 81 -9.93 -21.13 -4.52
CA TRP A 81 -8.51 -21.32 -4.82
C TRP A 81 -8.26 -21.93 -6.21
N PRO A 82 -8.87 -23.07 -6.60
CA PRO A 82 -8.68 -23.61 -7.94
C PRO A 82 -9.10 -22.62 -9.03
N LEU A 83 -10.21 -21.90 -8.81
CA LEU A 83 -10.69 -20.92 -9.78
C LEU A 83 -9.73 -19.74 -9.93
N ALA A 84 -9.16 -19.25 -8.83
CA ALA A 84 -8.17 -18.19 -8.84
C ALA A 84 -6.87 -18.63 -9.53
N VAL A 85 -6.38 -19.84 -9.23
CA VAL A 85 -5.17 -20.39 -9.86
C VAL A 85 -5.39 -20.63 -11.36
N LEU A 86 -6.54 -21.13 -11.77
CA LEU A 86 -6.87 -21.30 -13.18
C LEU A 86 -6.99 -19.96 -13.91
N ALA A 87 -7.61 -18.95 -13.28
CA ALA A 87 -7.68 -17.60 -13.84
C ALA A 87 -6.29 -16.99 -14.02
N TRP A 88 -5.42 -17.16 -13.01
CA TRP A 88 -4.00 -16.75 -13.09
C TRP A 88 -3.26 -17.48 -14.21
N TYR A 89 -3.43 -18.79 -14.33
CA TYR A 89 -2.80 -19.61 -15.37
C TYR A 89 -3.27 -19.20 -16.79
N CYS A 90 -4.57 -19.03 -16.97
CA CYS A 90 -5.12 -18.57 -18.27
C CYS A 90 -4.63 -17.16 -18.62
N MET A 91 -4.53 -16.27 -17.65
CA MET A 91 -3.97 -14.93 -17.84
C MET A 91 -2.50 -15.01 -18.26
N HIS A 92 -1.71 -15.86 -17.62
CA HIS A 92 -0.31 -16.09 -17.98
C HIS A 92 -0.17 -16.62 -19.42
N MET A 93 -0.98 -17.62 -19.81
CA MET A 93 -0.97 -18.19 -21.16
C MET A 93 -1.50 -17.23 -22.24
N SER A 94 -2.23 -16.20 -21.84
CA SER A 94 -2.73 -15.17 -22.78
C SER A 94 -1.64 -14.21 -23.24
N GLY A 95 -0.44 -14.23 -22.67
CA GLY A 95 0.62 -13.25 -22.92
C GLY A 95 0.45 -11.94 -22.13
N VAL A 96 -0.64 -11.82 -21.36
CA VAL A 96 -0.85 -10.72 -20.42
C VAL A 96 -0.21 -11.07 -19.08
N HIS A 97 0.32 -10.06 -18.40
CA HIS A 97 1.03 -10.30 -17.14
C HIS A 97 0.10 -10.91 -16.07
N ALA A 98 0.52 -12.01 -15.47
CA ALA A 98 -0.29 -12.80 -14.54
C ALA A 98 -0.75 -12.03 -13.28
N THR A 99 -0.03 -10.95 -12.89
CA THR A 99 -0.41 -10.07 -11.77
C THR A 99 -1.77 -9.39 -11.99
N ILE A 100 -2.18 -9.16 -13.25
CA ILE A 100 -3.48 -8.58 -13.60
C ILE A 100 -4.63 -9.48 -13.16
N ALA A 101 -4.44 -10.80 -13.19
CA ALA A 101 -5.45 -11.73 -12.69
C ALA A 101 -5.74 -11.51 -11.21
N GLY A 102 -4.71 -11.28 -10.37
CA GLY A 102 -4.89 -10.97 -8.95
C GLY A 102 -5.70 -9.71 -8.69
N VAL A 103 -5.40 -8.64 -9.45
CA VAL A 103 -6.16 -7.37 -9.37
C VAL A 103 -7.61 -7.58 -9.81
N ALA A 104 -7.84 -8.26 -10.94
CA ALA A 104 -9.18 -8.52 -11.44
C ALA A 104 -10.00 -9.36 -10.45
N LEU A 105 -9.40 -10.40 -9.85
CA LEU A 105 -10.05 -11.20 -8.80
C LEU A 105 -10.38 -10.37 -7.57
N GLY A 106 -9.49 -9.48 -7.13
CA GLY A 106 -9.74 -8.56 -6.02
C GLY A 106 -10.88 -7.59 -6.28
N MET A 107 -10.94 -7.03 -7.48
CA MET A 107 -11.98 -6.05 -7.88
C MET A 107 -13.39 -6.63 -7.96
N VAL A 108 -13.54 -7.91 -8.26
CA VAL A 108 -14.87 -8.56 -8.33
C VAL A 108 -15.39 -9.03 -6.98
N VAL A 109 -14.60 -8.93 -5.89
CA VAL A 109 -15.07 -9.25 -4.54
C VAL A 109 -16.01 -8.16 -4.03
N PRO A 110 -17.22 -8.49 -3.55
CA PRO A 110 -18.18 -7.50 -3.06
C PRO A 110 -17.69 -6.75 -1.81
N THR A 111 -17.72 -5.43 -1.87
CA THR A 111 -17.38 -4.53 -0.75
C THR A 111 -18.54 -4.28 0.21
N GLY A 112 -19.79 -4.49 -0.26
CA GLY A 112 -20.99 -4.26 0.54
C GLY A 112 -21.13 -5.30 1.66
N GLN A 113 -21.32 -4.84 2.89
CA GLN A 113 -21.62 -5.68 4.06
C GLN A 113 -23.09 -6.06 4.08
N ARG A 114 -23.43 -7.34 4.29
CA ARG A 114 -24.80 -7.78 4.57
C ARG A 114 -25.09 -7.67 6.07
N LYS A 115 -26.36 -7.44 6.44
CA LYS A 115 -26.80 -7.33 7.84
C LYS A 115 -26.45 -8.55 8.71
N SER A 116 -26.24 -9.72 8.09
CA SER A 116 -25.86 -10.97 8.76
C SER A 116 -24.35 -11.18 8.87
N GLU A 117 -23.53 -10.30 8.33
CA GLU A 117 -22.07 -10.43 8.31
C GLU A 117 -21.44 -9.48 9.33
N PRO A 118 -20.49 -9.94 10.17
CA PRO A 118 -19.80 -9.08 11.13
C PRO A 118 -18.95 -8.01 10.43
N GLU A 119 -18.37 -8.35 9.24
CA GLU A 119 -17.48 -7.47 8.47
C GLU A 119 -17.65 -7.66 6.95
N PRO A 120 -17.29 -6.66 6.14
CA PRO A 120 -17.26 -6.77 4.70
C PRO A 120 -16.39 -7.95 4.24
N MET A 121 -16.81 -8.64 3.17
CA MET A 121 -16.09 -9.80 2.65
C MET A 121 -14.67 -9.45 2.19
N THR A 122 -14.49 -8.27 1.61
CA THR A 122 -13.17 -7.75 1.20
C THR A 122 -12.23 -7.67 2.39
N HIS A 123 -12.68 -7.17 3.55
CA HIS A 123 -11.87 -7.08 4.77
C HIS A 123 -11.41 -8.46 5.25
N ARG A 124 -12.33 -9.42 5.33
CA ARG A 124 -12.04 -10.80 5.72
C ARG A 124 -11.04 -11.50 4.79
N PHE A 125 -11.14 -11.26 3.46
CA PHE A 125 -10.20 -11.82 2.50
C PHE A 125 -8.84 -11.14 2.61
N THR A 126 -8.82 -9.82 2.77
CA THR A 126 -7.58 -9.06 2.98
C THR A 126 -6.83 -9.55 4.21
N GLU A 127 -7.49 -9.71 5.36
CA GLU A 127 -6.81 -10.20 6.57
C GLU A 127 -6.19 -11.57 6.40
N LYS A 128 -6.96 -12.54 5.85
CA LYS A 128 -6.47 -13.91 5.64
C LYS A 128 -5.32 -13.98 4.65
N LEU A 129 -5.43 -13.25 3.53
CA LEU A 129 -4.40 -13.24 2.49
C LEU A 129 -3.18 -12.46 2.92
N SER A 130 -3.33 -11.34 3.63
CA SER A 130 -2.21 -10.54 4.12
C SER A 130 -1.35 -11.30 5.11
N PHE A 131 -1.93 -12.14 5.97
CA PHE A 131 -1.16 -12.98 6.88
C PHE A 131 -0.24 -13.94 6.12
N ALA A 132 -0.77 -14.65 5.13
CA ALA A 132 0.00 -15.57 4.30
C ALA A 132 1.00 -14.83 3.39
N SER A 133 0.56 -13.72 2.77
CA SER A 133 1.39 -12.91 1.87
C SER A 133 2.57 -12.29 2.60
N ASN A 134 2.31 -11.58 3.70
CA ASN A 134 3.38 -10.86 4.43
C ASN A 134 4.25 -11.79 5.27
N GLY A 135 3.69 -12.90 5.76
CA GLY A 135 4.40 -13.84 6.63
C GLY A 135 5.22 -14.90 5.90
N ALA A 136 4.82 -15.29 4.70
CA ALA A 136 5.49 -16.34 3.95
C ALA A 136 5.93 -15.91 2.55
N VAL A 137 4.99 -15.42 1.72
CA VAL A 137 5.27 -15.16 0.31
C VAL A 137 6.28 -14.04 0.15
N LEU A 138 6.11 -12.93 0.87
CA LEU A 138 6.98 -11.76 0.77
C LEU A 138 8.42 -12.04 1.22
N PRO A 139 8.70 -12.72 2.36
CA PRO A 139 10.06 -13.11 2.73
C PRO A 139 10.72 -14.08 1.74
N ILE A 140 9.99 -15.06 1.24
CA ILE A 140 10.48 -16.01 0.24
C ILE A 140 10.81 -15.26 -1.06
N PHE A 141 9.90 -14.43 -1.55
CA PHE A 141 10.15 -13.60 -2.72
C PHE A 141 11.35 -12.68 -2.52
N ALA A 142 11.46 -12.00 -1.38
CA ALA A 142 12.57 -11.12 -1.05
C ALA A 142 13.91 -11.86 -1.09
N PHE A 143 13.95 -13.08 -0.54
CA PHE A 143 15.17 -13.91 -0.53
C PHE A 143 15.64 -14.27 -1.94
N PHE A 144 14.73 -14.76 -2.79
CA PHE A 144 15.08 -15.14 -4.16
C PHE A 144 15.29 -13.94 -5.10
N ALA A 145 14.48 -12.89 -4.96
CA ALA A 145 14.57 -11.72 -5.82
C ALA A 145 15.79 -10.84 -5.50
N ALA A 146 16.25 -10.83 -4.24
CA ALA A 146 17.44 -10.09 -3.83
C ALA A 146 18.74 -10.84 -4.12
N GLY A 147 18.69 -12.13 -4.47
CA GLY A 147 19.85 -12.94 -4.83
C GLY A 147 20.51 -12.41 -6.12
N VAL A 148 21.70 -11.85 -5.99
CA VAL A 148 22.52 -11.34 -7.12
C VAL A 148 23.93 -11.83 -6.98
N ASP A 149 24.50 -12.34 -8.07
CA ASP A 149 25.92 -12.67 -8.14
C ASP A 149 26.74 -11.38 -8.35
N ILE A 150 27.39 -10.94 -7.29
CA ILE A 150 28.17 -9.69 -7.28
C ILE A 150 29.51 -9.86 -7.98
N VAL A 151 30.09 -11.08 -7.92
CA VAL A 151 31.43 -11.34 -8.42
C VAL A 151 31.46 -11.39 -9.96
N ASP A 152 30.53 -12.14 -10.54
CA ASP A 152 30.43 -12.29 -11.98
C ASP A 152 29.87 -11.04 -12.68
N SER A 153 29.16 -10.19 -11.95
CA SER A 153 28.61 -8.94 -12.48
C SER A 153 29.56 -7.73 -12.44
N GLY A 154 30.85 -7.98 -12.25
CA GLY A 154 31.91 -6.96 -12.32
C GLY A 154 32.21 -6.21 -11.05
N GLY A 155 31.63 -6.65 -9.91
CA GLY A 155 31.88 -6.12 -8.58
C GLY A 155 30.97 -4.95 -8.19
N PHE A 156 30.82 -4.78 -6.90
CA PHE A 156 29.89 -3.82 -6.30
C PHE A 156 30.08 -2.37 -6.79
N GLY A 157 31.35 -1.97 -7.05
CA GLY A 157 31.64 -0.61 -7.54
C GLY A 157 31.08 -0.33 -8.92
N LYS A 158 31.21 -1.27 -9.87
CA LYS A 158 30.64 -1.12 -11.22
C LYS A 158 29.11 -1.13 -11.19
N MET A 159 28.52 -1.97 -10.34
CA MET A 159 27.06 -2.05 -10.20
C MET A 159 26.45 -0.72 -9.72
N LEU A 160 27.13 -0.01 -8.82
CA LEU A 160 26.62 1.29 -8.30
C LEU A 160 26.89 2.46 -9.23
N THR A 161 27.92 2.41 -10.08
CA THR A 161 28.27 3.50 -11.00
C THR A 161 27.60 3.39 -12.37
N ASP A 162 26.93 2.27 -12.64
CA ASP A 162 26.14 2.09 -13.86
C ASP A 162 25.06 3.18 -13.97
N PRO A 163 24.92 3.88 -15.11
CA PRO A 163 23.89 4.90 -15.33
C PRO A 163 22.47 4.41 -15.02
N VAL A 164 22.16 3.14 -15.32
CA VAL A 164 20.87 2.52 -14.99
C VAL A 164 20.68 2.44 -13.48
N SER A 165 21.70 1.99 -12.77
CA SER A 165 21.68 1.91 -11.31
C SER A 165 21.52 3.26 -10.66
N VAL A 166 22.26 4.28 -11.12
CA VAL A 166 22.15 5.66 -10.63
C VAL A 166 20.73 6.18 -10.81
N GLY A 167 20.14 5.96 -11.99
CA GLY A 167 18.77 6.36 -12.28
C GLY A 167 17.75 5.68 -11.36
N ILE A 168 17.97 4.42 -10.98
CA ILE A 168 17.07 3.67 -10.10
C ILE A 168 17.21 4.13 -8.66
N TYR A 169 18.43 4.09 -8.07
CA TYR A 169 18.57 4.36 -6.64
C TYR A 169 18.39 5.85 -6.26
N LEU A 170 18.56 6.78 -7.20
CA LEU A 170 18.14 8.18 -7.02
C LEU A 170 16.66 8.38 -7.34
N GLY A 171 16.14 7.70 -8.36
CA GLY A 171 14.74 7.80 -8.76
C GLY A 171 13.77 7.33 -7.68
N LEU A 172 14.12 6.34 -6.87
CA LEU A 172 13.29 5.85 -5.78
C LEU A 172 13.04 6.92 -4.71
N PRO A 173 14.04 7.48 -4.00
CA PRO A 173 13.79 8.50 -2.97
C PRO A 173 13.49 9.87 -3.57
N VAL A 174 14.30 10.34 -4.53
CA VAL A 174 14.21 11.71 -5.04
C VAL A 174 13.08 11.87 -6.04
N GLY A 175 12.97 10.94 -7.00
CA GLY A 175 11.91 10.99 -8.03
C GLY A 175 10.52 10.89 -7.41
N LYS A 176 10.33 9.96 -6.48
CA LYS A 176 9.06 9.83 -5.73
C LYS A 176 8.80 11.03 -4.84
N CYS A 177 9.81 11.54 -4.15
CA CYS A 177 9.66 12.73 -3.33
C CYS A 177 9.20 13.93 -4.18
N ILE A 178 9.84 14.19 -5.31
CA ILE A 178 9.46 15.29 -6.20
C ILE A 178 8.05 15.05 -6.77
N GLY A 179 7.75 13.86 -7.23
CA GLY A 179 6.43 13.52 -7.81
C GLY A 179 5.29 13.67 -6.81
N ILE A 180 5.42 13.04 -5.64
CA ILE A 180 4.35 12.99 -4.64
C ILE A 180 4.24 14.35 -3.93
N PHE A 181 5.34 14.87 -3.37
CA PHE A 181 5.32 16.15 -2.68
C PHE A 181 4.97 17.30 -3.63
N GLY A 182 5.58 17.34 -4.82
CA GLY A 182 5.28 18.33 -5.84
C GLY A 182 3.84 18.23 -6.34
N GLY A 183 3.32 17.02 -6.58
CA GLY A 183 1.92 16.80 -6.96
C GLY A 183 0.95 17.29 -5.90
N VAL A 184 1.17 16.93 -4.64
CA VAL A 184 0.34 17.40 -3.51
C VAL A 184 0.44 18.91 -3.35
N TRP A 185 1.64 19.49 -3.47
CA TRP A 185 1.84 20.94 -3.40
C TRP A 185 1.06 21.66 -4.51
N ILE A 186 1.13 21.18 -5.75
CA ILE A 186 0.37 21.73 -6.87
C ILE A 186 -1.14 21.64 -6.60
N MET A 187 -1.64 20.46 -6.18
CA MET A 187 -3.05 20.25 -5.90
C MET A 187 -3.57 21.16 -4.77
N THR A 188 -2.80 21.34 -3.72
CA THR A 188 -3.19 22.20 -2.60
C THR A 188 -3.10 23.68 -2.95
N ARG A 189 -2.09 24.10 -3.75
CA ARG A 189 -1.85 25.49 -4.08
C ARG A 189 -2.72 26.04 -5.21
N PHE A 190 -2.88 25.23 -6.30
CA PHE A 190 -3.61 25.64 -7.50
C PHE A 190 -5.07 25.21 -7.48
N LEU A 191 -5.35 23.95 -7.11
CA LEU A 191 -6.71 23.42 -7.05
C LEU A 191 -7.39 23.70 -5.70
N ARG A 192 -6.66 24.28 -4.73
CA ARG A 192 -7.15 24.56 -3.37
C ARG A 192 -7.78 23.37 -2.66
N LEU A 193 -7.31 22.15 -2.99
CA LEU A 193 -7.75 20.95 -2.31
C LEU A 193 -7.23 20.94 -0.87
N ARG A 194 -8.07 20.47 0.05
CA ARG A 194 -7.72 20.36 1.46
C ARG A 194 -7.10 18.98 1.73
N LEU A 195 -6.01 18.97 2.48
CA LEU A 195 -5.44 17.73 3.01
C LEU A 195 -6.38 17.14 4.07
N GLY A 196 -6.22 15.84 4.36
CA GLY A 196 -6.97 15.19 5.42
C GLY A 196 -6.81 15.87 6.78
N ALA A 197 -7.78 15.64 7.67
CA ALA A 197 -7.81 16.30 8.96
C ALA A 197 -6.50 16.09 9.75
N GLY A 198 -5.87 17.21 10.12
CA GLY A 198 -4.64 17.23 10.91
C GLY A 198 -3.36 16.92 10.14
N VAL A 199 -3.40 16.78 8.81
CA VAL A 199 -2.21 16.58 7.97
C VAL A 199 -1.78 17.91 7.38
N ASP A 200 -0.55 18.28 7.64
CA ASP A 200 0.09 19.45 7.04
C ASP A 200 0.93 19.06 5.81
N LEU A 201 1.18 20.03 4.93
CA LEU A 201 2.07 19.83 3.79
C LEU A 201 3.48 19.37 4.22
N ALA A 202 3.93 19.82 5.40
CA ALA A 202 5.20 19.39 5.98
C ALA A 202 5.23 17.92 6.40
N ASP A 203 4.08 17.27 6.61
CA ASP A 203 3.98 15.84 6.90
C ASP A 203 4.09 15.01 5.61
N ILE A 204 3.71 15.58 4.48
CA ILE A 204 3.77 14.91 3.18
C ILE A 204 5.22 14.68 2.74
N PHE A 205 6.15 15.59 3.08
CA PHE A 205 7.55 15.44 2.71
C PHE A 205 8.20 14.15 3.22
N PRO A 206 8.19 13.84 4.53
CA PRO A 206 8.72 12.56 5.01
C PRO A 206 7.92 11.34 4.49
N ILE A 207 6.61 11.47 4.30
CA ILE A 207 5.78 10.40 3.73
C ILE A 207 6.17 10.11 2.28
N SER A 208 6.49 11.13 1.48
CA SER A 208 6.93 10.95 0.10
C SER A 208 8.29 10.25 -0.02
N LEU A 209 9.20 10.46 0.95
CA LEU A 209 10.45 9.72 1.05
C LEU A 209 10.21 8.25 1.42
N VAL A 210 9.31 7.98 2.37
CA VAL A 210 8.92 6.62 2.75
C VAL A 210 8.22 5.91 1.57
N ALA A 211 7.42 6.62 0.78
CA ALA A 211 6.82 6.08 -0.44
C ALA A 211 7.85 5.70 -1.51
N GLY A 212 9.09 6.19 -1.42
CA GLY A 212 10.22 5.74 -2.24
C GLY A 212 10.69 4.29 -1.96
N ILE A 213 10.17 3.62 -0.94
CA ILE A 213 10.44 2.21 -0.64
C ILE A 213 9.70 1.36 -1.68
N GLY A 214 10.40 0.93 -2.73
CA GLY A 214 9.79 0.26 -3.89
C GLY A 214 10.24 -1.20 -4.08
N PHE A 215 10.58 -1.91 -3.01
CA PHE A 215 11.29 -3.18 -3.03
C PHE A 215 10.68 -4.23 -3.99
N THR A 216 9.49 -4.76 -3.70
CA THR A 216 8.92 -5.92 -4.40
C THR A 216 8.60 -5.65 -5.87
N VAL A 217 7.76 -4.67 -6.14
CA VAL A 217 7.31 -4.38 -7.52
C VAL A 217 8.42 -3.73 -8.34
N SER A 218 9.30 -2.94 -7.70
CA SER A 218 10.46 -2.38 -8.40
C SER A 218 11.47 -3.45 -8.82
N LEU A 219 11.66 -4.51 -8.01
CA LEU A 219 12.45 -5.66 -8.41
C LEU A 219 11.81 -6.42 -9.58
N LEU A 220 10.50 -6.62 -9.54
CA LEU A 220 9.77 -7.25 -10.64
C LEU A 220 9.92 -6.45 -11.95
N ILE A 221 9.74 -5.14 -11.90
CA ILE A 221 9.90 -4.27 -13.07
C ILE A 221 11.34 -4.30 -13.58
N ALA A 222 12.33 -4.30 -12.68
CA ALA A 222 13.73 -4.42 -13.06
C ALA A 222 14.02 -5.71 -13.83
N GLN A 223 13.53 -6.86 -13.34
CA GLN A 223 13.66 -8.15 -14.01
C GLN A 223 12.95 -8.20 -15.36
N LEU A 224 11.82 -7.53 -15.52
CA LEU A 224 11.09 -7.50 -16.78
C LEU A 224 11.70 -6.52 -17.80
N SER A 225 12.40 -5.49 -17.33
CA SER A 225 12.97 -4.44 -18.18
C SER A 225 14.25 -4.87 -18.88
N PHE A 226 14.98 -5.85 -18.33
CA PHE A 226 16.25 -6.29 -18.86
C PHE A 226 16.23 -7.79 -19.14
N PRO A 227 16.74 -8.25 -20.31
CA PRO A 227 16.97 -9.68 -20.57
C PRO A 227 17.88 -10.30 -19.51
N ALA A 228 17.69 -11.58 -19.23
CA ALA A 228 18.47 -12.29 -18.20
C ALA A 228 19.98 -12.36 -18.47
N ASP A 229 20.39 -12.23 -19.74
CA ASP A 229 21.77 -12.20 -20.21
C ASP A 229 22.37 -10.77 -20.25
N SER A 230 21.55 -9.74 -19.94
CA SER A 230 22.02 -8.35 -19.91
C SER A 230 22.85 -8.07 -18.65
N PRO A 231 24.01 -7.40 -18.77
CA PRO A 231 24.80 -6.98 -17.60
C PRO A 231 24.05 -5.97 -16.72
N HIS A 232 23.01 -5.30 -17.24
CA HIS A 232 22.20 -4.33 -16.49
C HIS A 232 21.16 -4.99 -15.59
N GLU A 233 20.82 -6.27 -15.81
CA GLU A 233 19.83 -6.97 -15.00
C GLU A 233 20.26 -7.10 -13.52
N PRO A 234 21.45 -7.69 -13.18
CA PRO A 234 21.91 -7.73 -11.80
C PRO A 234 22.19 -6.34 -11.21
N HIS A 235 22.69 -5.39 -12.04
CA HIS A 235 22.92 -4.01 -11.61
C HIS A 235 21.62 -3.34 -11.17
N SER A 236 20.54 -3.52 -11.93
CA SER A 236 19.22 -2.94 -11.63
C SER A 236 18.63 -3.47 -10.31
N ARG A 237 18.80 -4.78 -10.02
CA ARG A 237 18.35 -5.37 -8.75
C ARG A 237 19.09 -4.77 -7.54
N VAL A 238 20.42 -4.69 -7.61
CA VAL A 238 21.22 -4.07 -6.54
C VAL A 238 20.82 -2.61 -6.34
N ALA A 239 20.59 -1.88 -7.44
CA ALA A 239 20.17 -0.50 -7.39
C ALA A 239 18.81 -0.33 -6.72
N VAL A 240 17.84 -1.23 -6.94
CA VAL A 240 16.53 -1.21 -6.25
C VAL A 240 16.71 -1.44 -4.76
N ILE A 241 17.53 -2.41 -4.35
CA ILE A 241 17.79 -2.67 -2.93
C ILE A 241 18.46 -1.46 -2.28
N PHE A 242 19.50 -0.91 -2.92
CA PHE A 242 20.21 0.26 -2.40
C PHE A 242 19.31 1.52 -2.32
N GLY A 243 18.50 1.79 -3.35
CA GLY A 243 17.53 2.88 -3.38
C GLY A 243 16.45 2.73 -2.32
N THR A 244 15.99 1.49 -2.08
CA THR A 244 15.05 1.19 -0.99
C THR A 244 15.67 1.48 0.39
N LEU A 245 16.89 1.03 0.65
CA LEU A 245 17.60 1.33 1.90
C LEU A 245 17.83 2.83 2.08
N LEU A 246 18.18 3.53 1.01
CA LEU A 246 18.34 5.00 1.03
C LEU A 246 17.01 5.70 1.36
N SER A 247 15.90 5.25 0.77
CA SER A 247 14.55 5.77 1.04
C SER A 247 14.14 5.53 2.50
N ILE A 248 14.44 4.35 3.05
CA ILE A 248 14.21 4.02 4.47
C ILE A 248 14.99 4.98 5.37
N LEU A 249 16.28 5.16 5.11
CA LEU A 249 17.15 6.01 5.91
C LEU A 249 16.69 7.48 5.88
N LEU A 250 16.49 8.02 4.68
CA LEU A 250 16.05 9.40 4.50
C LEU A 250 14.65 9.63 5.08
N GLY A 251 13.73 8.70 4.86
CA GLY A 251 12.37 8.73 5.40
C GLY A 251 12.37 8.69 6.93
N ALA A 252 13.15 7.78 7.54
CA ALA A 252 13.28 7.68 9.00
C ALA A 252 13.87 8.96 9.63
N ILE A 253 14.92 9.54 9.01
CA ILE A 253 15.52 10.80 9.47
C ILE A 253 14.50 11.94 9.36
N ALA A 254 13.81 12.05 8.22
CA ALA A 254 12.82 13.11 7.99
C ALA A 254 11.63 12.99 8.96
N LEU A 255 11.14 11.77 9.22
CA LEU A 255 10.09 11.51 10.21
C LEU A 255 10.51 11.91 11.62
N ARG A 256 11.70 11.51 12.05
CA ARG A 256 12.23 11.88 13.38
C ARG A 256 12.36 13.39 13.52
N ARG A 257 12.93 14.09 12.52
CA ARG A 257 13.06 15.56 12.54
C ARG A 257 11.71 16.25 12.58
N ARG A 258 10.72 15.77 11.81
CA ARG A 258 9.38 16.34 11.80
C ARG A 258 8.68 16.21 13.15
N LEU A 259 8.79 15.06 13.79
CA LEU A 259 8.18 14.78 15.10
C LEU A 259 8.91 15.45 16.28
N SER A 260 10.20 15.76 16.12
CA SER A 260 10.97 16.52 17.12
C SER A 260 10.55 18.00 17.20
N HIS A 261 9.88 18.51 16.16
CA HIS A 261 9.35 19.87 16.12
C HIS A 261 7.81 19.80 16.06
N PRO A 262 7.11 19.57 17.19
CA PRO A 262 5.66 19.56 17.19
C PRO A 262 5.14 20.92 16.72
N VAL A 263 4.41 20.92 15.61
CA VAL A 263 3.67 22.11 15.16
C VAL A 263 2.69 22.44 16.28
N ARG A 264 2.78 23.62 16.83
CA ARG A 264 1.76 24.18 17.73
C ARG A 264 0.42 24.09 17.01
N GLY A 265 -0.46 23.19 17.48
CA GLY A 265 -1.84 23.14 17.04
C GLY A 265 -2.48 24.52 17.13
N PRO A 266 -3.55 24.80 16.37
CA PRO A 266 -4.25 26.08 16.44
C PRO A 266 -4.59 26.34 17.89
N LYS A 267 -4.13 27.48 18.41
CA LYS A 267 -4.55 28.00 19.71
C LYS A 267 -6.06 28.19 19.67
N GLY A 268 -6.82 27.35 20.35
CA GLY A 268 -8.24 27.57 20.51
C GLY A 268 -9.06 26.31 20.69
N GLN A 269 -8.77 25.53 21.71
CA GLN A 269 -9.80 24.90 22.52
C GLN A 269 -9.22 24.81 23.96
N PRO A 270 -9.74 25.60 24.90
CA PRO A 270 -9.46 25.38 26.31
C PRO A 270 -9.95 23.97 26.63
N GLY A 271 -9.05 23.13 27.12
CA GLY A 271 -9.41 21.80 27.57
C GLY A 271 -10.58 21.91 28.55
N MET A 272 -11.73 21.36 28.20
CA MET A 272 -12.75 21.05 29.16
C MET A 272 -12.09 20.09 30.16
N ARG A 273 -11.75 20.61 31.32
CA ARG A 273 -11.35 19.79 32.45
C ARG A 273 -12.49 18.85 32.78
N HIS A 274 -12.14 17.59 32.89
CA HIS A 274 -13.05 16.53 33.32
C HIS A 274 -13.76 16.83 34.67
N ASP A 275 -13.33 17.87 35.40
CA ASP A 275 -13.88 18.31 36.69
C ASP A 275 -15.19 19.10 36.59
N ASP A 276 -15.57 19.64 35.43
CA ASP A 276 -16.81 20.41 35.27
C ASP A 276 -18.03 19.54 34.99
N GLN A 277 -17.83 18.25 34.62
CA GLN A 277 -18.99 17.35 34.42
C GLN A 277 -19.55 16.79 35.75
N MET A 278 -18.82 16.89 36.87
CA MET A 278 -19.36 16.45 38.18
C MET A 278 -20.08 17.51 38.96
N ARG A 279 -20.14 18.77 38.50
CA ARG A 279 -20.81 19.84 39.22
C ARG A 279 -22.23 20.17 38.75
N HIS A 280 -22.70 19.57 37.67
CA HIS A 280 -24.05 19.76 37.15
C HIS A 280 -24.83 18.46 37.07
N SER A 281 -24.84 17.67 38.18
CA SER A 281 -25.90 16.71 38.44
C SER A 281 -26.93 17.39 39.33
N PRO A 282 -28.13 17.73 38.84
CA PRO A 282 -29.17 18.22 39.72
C PRO A 282 -29.61 17.08 40.62
N ASP A 283 -29.46 17.33 41.89
CA ASP A 283 -29.99 16.54 43.01
C ASP A 283 -31.48 16.21 42.78
N GLN A 284 -31.75 15.00 42.31
CA GLN A 284 -33.08 14.39 42.36
C GLN A 284 -33.14 13.47 43.56
N GLY A 285 -32.94 14.07 44.73
CA GLY A 285 -33.16 13.45 45.99
C GLY A 285 -34.45 14.00 46.63
N ARG A 286 -35.35 13.09 46.92
CA ARG A 286 -36.45 13.20 47.86
C ARG A 286 -37.73 13.93 47.42
N ARG A 287 -38.73 13.19 47.06
CA ARG A 287 -40.08 13.25 47.70
C ARG A 287 -40.72 11.87 47.69
N SER A 288 -40.45 11.10 48.71
CA SER A 288 -41.35 10.08 49.23
C SER A 288 -42.22 10.77 50.26
N SER A 289 -43.52 10.77 50.10
CA SER A 289 -44.51 10.81 51.19
C SER A 289 -45.83 10.39 50.59
N PHE A 290 -46.27 9.19 50.98
CA PHE A 290 -47.41 8.97 51.80
C PHE A 290 -48.74 9.57 51.31
N HIS A 291 -49.62 8.70 50.85
CA HIS A 291 -51.06 8.55 51.23
C HIS A 291 -51.56 7.42 50.34
N GLY A 292 -51.99 6.26 50.77
CA GLY A 292 -52.94 6.03 51.91
C GLY A 292 -54.33 6.06 51.35
N ASP A 293 -54.89 4.92 51.24
CA ASP A 293 -56.24 4.56 51.52
C ASP A 293 -57.29 4.43 50.40
N MET A 294 -57.88 3.23 50.47
CA MET A 294 -59.30 2.87 50.26
C MET A 294 -59.98 3.10 48.87
N ARG A 295 -60.22 2.11 48.14
CA ARG A 295 -61.39 1.17 48.12
C ARG A 295 -61.23 0.14 46.99
#